data_95bfed930026ec30196a2cf747de7f5e
#
_entry.id   95bfed930026ec30196a2cf747de7f5e
#
_cell.length_a   1.000
_cell.length_b   1.000
_cell.length_c   1.000
_cell.angle_alpha   90.00
_cell.angle_beta   90.00
_cell.angle_gamma   90.00
#
_symmetry.space_group_name_H-M   'P 1'
#
loop_
_entity.id
_entity.type
_entity.pdbx_description
1 polymer ?
#
loop_
_entity_poly.entity_id
_entity_poly.type
_entity_poly.pdbx_seq_one_letter_code
_entity_poly.pdbx_strand_id
1 'polypeptide(L)'
;NIGMTGCFPDHASADKLAEELSRYGINIVRMHYVSHRTPKEGYPFFDSFIEPVQLERFDYLFAKLKEKGIHIYFQLNIARKVSWVNGFVNAHLLPYYKNGIDNVNERMVYLQKKFHGEILNHINPYTGIAYKDDTSISMMELANENSIVHSWFSPKHKFTALVEPYKSEIIEIWNDWLFDKYGDMETLRTAWGKGTEANADEILPKSKNFKKKNIDW
;
A
#
# COMPACT_ATOMS: atom_id res chain seq x y z
N ASN A 1 6.79 11.78 12.88
CA ASN A 1 6.92 10.93 11.71
C ASN A 1 8.40 10.69 11.42
N ILE A 2 8.81 9.42 11.44
CA ILE A 2 10.14 8.98 11.04
C ILE A 2 9.94 8.22 9.73
N GLY A 3 10.61 8.65 8.68
CA GLY A 3 10.45 8.07 7.35
C GLY A 3 11.76 7.65 6.71
N MET A 4 11.66 6.79 5.70
CA MET A 4 12.77 6.31 4.90
C MET A 4 13.94 5.76 5.74
N THR A 5 15.14 6.29 5.53
CA THR A 5 16.35 5.85 6.24
C THR A 5 16.27 6.09 7.75
N GLY A 6 15.42 7.00 8.21
CA GLY A 6 15.22 7.28 9.64
C GLY A 6 14.61 6.12 10.42
N CYS A 7 13.96 5.14 9.73
CA CYS A 7 13.45 3.93 10.37
C CYS A 7 14.55 2.88 10.63
N PHE A 8 15.74 3.06 10.10
CA PHE A 8 16.83 2.07 10.13
C PHE A 8 18.17 2.70 10.57
N PRO A 9 18.21 3.50 11.64
CA PRO A 9 19.46 4.08 12.13
C PRO A 9 20.39 2.98 12.66
N ASP A 10 21.67 3.29 12.78
CA ASP A 10 22.55 2.47 13.62
C ASP A 10 22.16 2.59 15.10
N HIS A 11 22.68 1.71 15.94
CA HIS A 11 22.30 1.65 17.36
C HIS A 11 22.55 2.97 18.10
N ALA A 12 23.73 3.59 17.88
CA ALA A 12 24.05 4.86 18.54
C ALA A 12 23.11 5.99 18.15
N SER A 13 22.73 6.03 16.87
CA SER A 13 21.74 6.98 16.36
C SER A 13 20.33 6.70 16.87
N ALA A 14 19.96 5.41 17.02
CA ALA A 14 18.68 5.02 17.59
C ALA A 14 18.55 5.41 19.06
N ASP A 15 19.58 5.17 19.86
CA ASP A 15 19.63 5.56 21.27
C ASP A 15 19.45 7.08 21.43
N LYS A 16 20.21 7.85 20.66
CA LYS A 16 20.13 9.30 20.65
C LYS A 16 18.75 9.80 20.22
N LEU A 17 18.19 9.22 19.15
CA LEU A 17 16.87 9.59 18.65
C LEU A 17 15.78 9.32 19.69
N ALA A 18 15.76 8.15 20.31
CA ALA A 18 14.78 7.80 21.34
C ALA A 18 14.88 8.73 22.55
N GLU A 19 16.11 9.06 23.00
CA GLU A 19 16.35 10.02 24.08
C GLU A 19 15.85 11.41 23.73
N GLU A 20 16.19 11.93 22.57
CA GLU A 20 15.76 13.26 22.12
C GLU A 20 14.24 13.35 22.02
N LEU A 21 13.58 12.37 21.39
CA LEU A 21 12.13 12.34 21.27
C LEU A 21 11.44 12.31 22.64
N SER A 22 11.95 11.52 23.58
CA SER A 22 11.46 11.47 24.93
C SER A 22 11.60 12.83 25.64
N ARG A 23 12.75 13.50 25.50
CA ARG A 23 13.00 14.82 26.08
C ARG A 23 12.07 15.91 25.53
N TYR A 24 11.65 15.79 24.24
CA TYR A 24 10.65 16.69 23.64
C TYR A 24 9.20 16.33 24.04
N GLY A 25 8.98 15.32 24.86
CA GLY A 25 7.65 14.89 25.26
C GLY A 25 6.86 14.20 24.15
N ILE A 26 7.54 13.66 23.15
CA ILE A 26 6.90 12.88 22.09
C ILE A 26 6.48 11.53 22.68
N ASN A 27 5.20 11.21 22.57
CA ASN A 27 4.63 9.99 23.13
C ASN A 27 4.17 8.97 22.05
N ILE A 28 4.19 9.36 20.78
CA ILE A 28 3.89 8.47 19.65
C ILE A 28 4.75 8.83 18.45
N VAL A 29 5.27 7.81 17.77
CA VAL A 29 6.08 7.93 16.56
C VAL A 29 5.46 7.10 15.45
N ARG A 30 5.16 7.74 14.31
CA ARG A 30 4.79 7.03 13.09
C ARG A 30 6.06 6.58 12.39
N MET A 31 6.25 5.26 12.32
CA MET A 31 7.32 4.63 11.55
C MET A 31 6.85 4.43 10.11
N HIS A 32 7.31 5.32 9.26
CA HIS A 32 6.85 5.46 7.89
C HIS A 32 7.90 4.93 6.91
N TYR A 33 7.48 4.35 5.80
CA TYR A 33 8.36 3.74 4.79
C TYR A 33 9.08 2.45 5.25
N VAL A 34 8.55 1.72 6.21
CA VAL A 34 9.14 0.44 6.64
C VAL A 34 9.24 -0.55 5.48
N SER A 35 8.27 -0.53 4.59
CA SER A 35 8.24 -1.38 3.39
C SER A 35 9.03 -0.82 2.20
N HIS A 36 9.52 0.43 2.31
CA HIS A 36 10.17 1.11 1.19
C HIS A 36 11.67 0.86 1.22
N ARG A 37 12.09 -0.17 0.51
CA ARG A 37 13.48 -0.32 0.15
C ARG A 37 13.68 -0.79 -1.27
N THR A 38 14.61 -0.11 -1.94
CA THR A 38 15.25 -0.63 -3.14
C THR A 38 16.07 -1.84 -2.73
N PRO A 39 15.79 -3.03 -3.28
CA PRO A 39 16.68 -4.17 -3.06
C PRO A 39 18.08 -3.78 -3.53
N LYS A 40 19.09 -4.10 -2.74
CA LYS A 40 20.44 -4.24 -3.29
C LYS A 40 20.42 -5.33 -4.34
N GLU A 41 21.27 -5.21 -5.36
CA GLU A 41 21.46 -6.27 -6.36
C GLU A 41 21.53 -7.64 -5.67
N GLY A 42 20.68 -8.57 -6.14
CA GLY A 42 20.64 -9.95 -5.64
C GLY A 42 19.47 -10.30 -4.70
N TYR A 43 18.71 -9.32 -4.20
CA TYR A 43 17.48 -9.63 -3.45
C TYR A 43 16.28 -9.55 -4.38
N PRO A 44 15.44 -10.60 -4.46
CA PRO A 44 14.25 -10.56 -5.27
C PRO A 44 13.31 -9.46 -4.79
N PHE A 45 12.88 -8.62 -5.73
CA PHE A 45 11.78 -7.71 -5.51
C PHE A 45 10.59 -8.49 -4.98
N PHE A 46 10.08 -8.18 -3.83
CA PHE A 46 8.88 -8.81 -3.29
C PHE A 46 8.96 -10.24 -2.73
N ASP A 47 10.11 -10.81 -2.50
CA ASP A 47 10.10 -11.76 -1.42
C ASP A 47 10.08 -10.94 -0.14
N SER A 48 9.03 -11.02 0.52
CA SER A 48 8.55 -10.66 1.82
C SER A 48 9.54 -10.09 2.85
N PHE A 49 10.72 -9.66 2.51
CA PHE A 49 11.73 -9.34 3.50
C PHE A 49 12.20 -7.89 3.46
N ILE A 50 12.17 -7.28 4.63
CA ILE A 50 13.12 -6.23 4.99
C ILE A 50 14.50 -6.92 5.04
N GLU A 51 15.50 -6.34 4.42
CA GLU A 51 16.86 -6.86 4.45
C GLU A 51 17.29 -7.09 5.93
N PRO A 52 17.92 -8.23 6.28
CA PRO A 52 18.14 -8.61 7.68
C PRO A 52 18.82 -7.56 8.55
N VAL A 53 19.83 -6.85 8.02
CA VAL A 53 20.53 -5.78 8.75
C VAL A 53 19.59 -4.60 9.07
N GLN A 54 18.59 -4.38 8.22
CA GLN A 54 17.64 -3.29 8.44
C GLN A 54 16.48 -3.70 9.33
N LEU A 55 16.05 -4.95 9.22
CA LEU A 55 15.09 -5.48 10.17
C LEU A 55 15.68 -5.42 11.59
N GLU A 56 16.94 -5.80 11.75
CA GLU A 56 17.65 -5.68 13.01
C GLU A 56 17.70 -4.26 13.54
N ARG A 57 18.06 -3.29 12.70
CA ARG A 57 18.06 -1.86 13.07
C ARG A 57 16.69 -1.32 13.39
N PHE A 58 15.69 -1.76 12.65
CA PHE A 58 14.30 -1.43 12.92
C PHE A 58 13.85 -1.99 14.27
N ASP A 59 14.15 -3.25 14.54
CA ASP A 59 13.87 -3.93 15.80
C ASP A 59 14.50 -3.19 16.98
N TYR A 60 15.75 -2.78 16.83
CA TYR A 60 16.47 -2.03 17.87
C TYR A 60 15.84 -0.67 18.14
N LEU A 61 15.59 0.12 17.08
CA LEU A 61 14.93 1.42 17.25
C LEU A 61 13.56 1.27 17.90
N PHE A 62 12.77 0.28 17.46
CA PHE A 62 11.47 -0.01 18.04
C PHE A 62 11.56 -0.27 19.55
N ALA A 63 12.49 -1.11 19.95
CA ALA A 63 12.74 -1.43 21.36
C ALA A 63 13.13 -0.17 22.17
N LYS A 64 14.02 0.66 21.62
CA LYS A 64 14.44 1.91 22.28
C LYS A 64 13.31 2.92 22.44
N LEU A 65 12.45 3.07 21.47
CA LEU A 65 11.24 3.90 21.59
C LEU A 65 10.31 3.36 22.67
N LYS A 66 10.08 2.04 22.68
CA LYS A 66 9.27 1.37 23.70
C LYS A 66 9.84 1.56 25.11
N GLU A 67 11.16 1.42 25.31
CA GLU A 67 11.84 1.67 26.60
C GLU A 67 11.59 3.09 27.13
N LYS A 68 11.42 4.07 26.23
CA LYS A 68 11.10 5.45 26.58
C LYS A 68 9.60 5.73 26.74
N GLY A 69 8.75 4.71 26.67
CA GLY A 69 7.30 4.85 26.76
C GLY A 69 6.68 5.51 25.51
N ILE A 70 7.40 5.52 24.39
CA ILE A 70 6.92 6.09 23.13
C ILE A 70 6.18 5.02 22.37
N HIS A 71 4.92 5.27 22.09
CA HIS A 71 4.08 4.39 21.27
C HIS A 71 4.43 4.44 19.80
N ILE A 72 4.13 3.36 19.10
CA ILE A 72 4.39 3.23 17.67
C ILE A 72 3.09 3.28 16.87
N TYR A 73 3.06 4.16 15.90
CA TYR A 73 2.12 4.11 14.79
C TYR A 73 2.81 3.39 13.65
N PHE A 74 2.42 2.14 13.43
CA PHE A 74 3.11 1.24 12.51
C PHE A 74 2.48 1.26 11.12
N GLN A 75 3.19 1.82 10.16
CA GLN A 75 2.75 1.87 8.78
C GLN A 75 3.36 0.70 7.98
N LEU A 76 2.51 -0.20 7.51
CA LEU A 76 2.91 -1.47 6.90
C LEU A 76 3.28 -1.35 5.42
N ASN A 77 2.53 -0.58 4.63
CA ASN A 77 2.75 -0.49 3.20
C ASN A 77 2.63 0.94 2.67
N ILE A 78 3.63 1.38 1.91
CA ILE A 78 3.56 2.66 1.22
C ILE A 78 3.84 2.53 -0.28
N ALA A 79 4.93 1.87 -0.64
CA ALA A 79 5.37 1.75 -2.02
C ALA A 79 6.23 0.51 -2.18
N ARG A 80 5.93 -0.29 -3.20
CA ARG A 80 6.73 -1.46 -3.55
C ARG A 80 6.87 -1.59 -5.05
N LYS A 81 8.09 -1.84 -5.50
CA LYS A 81 8.30 -2.25 -6.88
C LYS A 81 7.91 -3.71 -7.02
N VAL A 82 7.20 -4.01 -8.06
CA VAL A 82 6.92 -5.37 -8.50
C VAL A 82 7.73 -5.68 -9.76
N SER A 83 7.93 -6.96 -10.02
CA SER A 83 8.68 -7.44 -11.18
C SER A 83 8.01 -8.65 -11.81
N TRP A 84 8.51 -9.07 -12.96
CA TRP A 84 8.05 -10.30 -13.61
C TRP A 84 8.26 -11.55 -12.74
N VAL A 85 9.31 -11.57 -11.91
CA VAL A 85 9.56 -12.68 -10.95
C VAL A 85 8.42 -12.82 -9.93
N ASN A 86 7.74 -11.72 -9.62
CA ASN A 86 6.58 -11.71 -8.73
C ASN A 86 5.26 -12.07 -9.44
N GLY A 87 5.33 -12.38 -10.74
CA GLY A 87 4.16 -12.71 -11.56
C GLY A 87 3.49 -11.51 -12.23
N PHE A 88 4.17 -10.35 -12.33
CA PHE A 88 3.61 -9.15 -12.95
C PHE A 88 4.15 -8.94 -14.35
N VAL A 89 3.27 -9.04 -15.34
CA VAL A 89 3.56 -8.68 -16.73
C VAL A 89 3.71 -7.16 -16.81
N ASN A 90 4.60 -6.66 -17.67
CA ASN A 90 4.83 -5.23 -17.85
C ASN A 90 5.13 -4.45 -16.54
N ALA A 91 5.63 -5.14 -15.53
CA ALA A 91 5.91 -4.56 -14.20
C ALA A 91 6.80 -3.30 -14.24
N HIS A 92 7.70 -3.20 -15.22
CA HIS A 92 8.60 -2.05 -15.40
C HIS A 92 7.88 -0.77 -15.80
N LEU A 93 6.65 -0.88 -16.29
CA LEU A 93 5.78 0.24 -16.66
C LEU A 93 4.84 0.65 -15.51
N LEU A 94 4.71 -0.18 -14.47
CA LEU A 94 3.90 0.16 -13.32
C LEU A 94 4.60 1.19 -12.44
N PRO A 95 3.92 2.25 -12.03
CA PRO A 95 4.43 3.12 -10.99
C PRO A 95 4.71 2.30 -9.71
N TYR A 96 5.83 2.54 -9.06
CA TYR A 96 6.14 1.87 -7.79
C TYR A 96 5.30 2.40 -6.61
N TYR A 97 4.60 3.49 -6.81
CA TYR A 97 3.78 4.18 -5.82
C TYR A 97 2.49 4.70 -6.45
N LYS A 98 1.37 4.53 -5.76
CA LYS A 98 0.05 4.97 -6.22
C LYS A 98 -0.33 4.37 -7.60
N ASN A 99 -0.02 3.11 -7.79
CA ASN A 99 -0.23 2.44 -9.08
C ASN A 99 -1.70 2.03 -9.32
N GLY A 100 -2.55 2.11 -8.30
CA GLY A 100 -3.99 1.80 -8.40
C GLY A 100 -4.33 0.31 -8.33
N ILE A 101 -3.39 -0.59 -8.59
CA ILE A 101 -3.64 -2.03 -8.56
C ILE A 101 -3.51 -2.65 -7.15
N ASP A 102 -2.92 -1.91 -6.22
CA ASP A 102 -2.63 -2.37 -4.86
C ASP A 102 -3.88 -2.87 -4.10
N ASN A 103 -5.06 -2.35 -4.46
CA ASN A 103 -6.30 -2.64 -3.76
C ASN A 103 -7.17 -3.69 -4.45
N VAL A 104 -6.91 -4.01 -5.71
CA VAL A 104 -7.83 -4.80 -6.54
C VAL A 104 -7.19 -5.98 -7.24
N ASN A 105 -5.92 -5.89 -7.64
CA ASN A 105 -5.25 -7.00 -8.28
C ASN A 105 -4.98 -8.11 -7.25
N GLU A 106 -5.52 -9.30 -7.46
CA GLU A 106 -5.44 -10.42 -6.52
C GLU A 106 -4.02 -10.80 -6.14
N ARG A 107 -3.11 -10.79 -7.11
CA ARG A 107 -1.70 -11.11 -6.88
C ARG A 107 -1.03 -10.08 -6.00
N MET A 108 -1.31 -8.79 -6.22
CA MET A 108 -0.78 -7.71 -5.40
C MET A 108 -1.32 -7.80 -3.96
N VAL A 109 -2.62 -8.00 -3.81
CA VAL A 109 -3.26 -8.19 -2.50
C VAL A 109 -2.67 -9.39 -1.76
N TYR A 110 -2.46 -10.51 -2.46
CA TYR A 110 -1.80 -11.69 -1.89
C TYR A 110 -0.40 -11.37 -1.36
N LEU A 111 0.42 -10.69 -2.14
CA LEU A 111 1.79 -10.32 -1.76
C LEU A 111 1.82 -9.33 -0.59
N GLN A 112 0.87 -8.39 -0.54
CA GLN A 112 0.73 -7.49 0.60
C GLN A 112 0.34 -8.26 1.87
N LYS A 113 -0.65 -9.15 1.79
CA LYS A 113 -1.06 -9.99 2.93
C LYS A 113 0.09 -10.86 3.42
N LYS A 114 0.86 -11.44 2.50
CA LYS A 114 2.06 -12.22 2.85
C LYS A 114 3.05 -11.37 3.62
N PHE A 115 3.41 -10.21 3.11
CA PHE A 115 4.33 -9.29 3.79
C PHE A 115 3.81 -8.84 5.16
N HIS A 116 2.54 -8.44 5.23
CA HIS A 116 1.95 -8.03 6.52
C HIS A 116 1.98 -9.19 7.52
N GLY A 117 1.66 -10.41 7.07
CA GLY A 117 1.73 -11.59 7.93
C GLY A 117 3.15 -11.86 8.45
N GLU A 118 4.15 -11.73 7.61
CA GLU A 118 5.54 -11.97 7.99
C GLU A 118 6.06 -10.94 8.98
N ILE A 119 5.87 -9.65 8.70
CA ILE A 119 6.33 -8.59 9.61
C ILE A 119 5.58 -8.61 10.94
N LEU A 120 4.27 -8.85 10.93
CA LEU A 120 3.48 -8.88 12.15
C LEU A 120 3.75 -10.10 13.04
N ASN A 121 4.13 -11.24 12.44
CA ASN A 121 4.54 -12.42 13.19
C ASN A 121 6.04 -12.43 13.55
N HIS A 122 6.81 -11.48 13.04
CA HIS A 122 8.21 -11.34 13.42
C HIS A 122 8.33 -11.04 14.90
N ILE A 123 9.14 -11.84 15.60
CA ILE A 123 9.45 -11.62 17.01
C ILE A 123 10.66 -10.70 17.07
N ASN A 124 10.46 -9.50 17.59
CA ASN A 124 11.54 -8.55 17.80
C ASN A 124 12.52 -9.11 18.84
N PRO A 125 13.79 -9.35 18.48
CA PRO A 125 14.75 -10.00 19.36
C PRO A 125 15.08 -9.18 20.62
N TYR A 126 14.85 -7.89 20.62
CA TYR A 126 15.12 -6.99 21.74
C TYR A 126 13.97 -6.91 22.73
N THR A 127 12.72 -7.16 22.28
CA THR A 127 11.54 -7.16 23.16
C THR A 127 11.05 -8.56 23.48
N GLY A 128 11.40 -9.55 22.68
CA GLY A 128 10.92 -10.93 22.80
C GLY A 128 9.45 -11.10 22.40
N ILE A 129 8.82 -10.10 21.78
CA ILE A 129 7.39 -10.04 21.48
C ILE A 129 7.19 -9.93 19.97
N ALA A 130 6.22 -10.66 19.42
CA ALA A 130 5.82 -10.47 18.04
C ALA A 130 5.13 -9.12 17.86
N TYR A 131 5.36 -8.44 16.73
CA TYR A 131 4.77 -7.10 16.52
C TYR A 131 3.25 -7.07 16.64
N LYS A 132 2.55 -8.12 16.20
CA LYS A 132 1.09 -8.22 16.36
C LYS A 132 0.61 -8.24 17.82
N ASP A 133 1.47 -8.64 18.75
CA ASP A 133 1.16 -8.82 20.17
C ASP A 133 1.76 -7.70 21.03
N ASP A 134 2.54 -6.80 20.43
CA ASP A 134 3.24 -5.74 21.16
C ASP A 134 2.32 -4.54 21.43
N THR A 135 1.98 -4.32 22.68
CA THR A 135 1.06 -3.26 23.14
C THR A 135 1.61 -1.86 22.96
N SER A 136 2.88 -1.67 22.62
CA SER A 136 3.42 -0.37 22.26
C SER A 136 2.98 0.08 20.86
N ILE A 137 2.48 -0.83 20.02
CA ILE A 137 1.83 -0.48 18.77
C ILE A 137 0.41 0.00 19.07
N SER A 138 0.19 1.29 19.06
CA SER A 138 -1.11 1.89 19.35
C SER A 138 -1.97 2.11 18.11
N MET A 139 -1.37 2.22 16.95
CA MET A 139 -2.05 2.34 15.65
C MET A 139 -1.32 1.58 14.56
N MET A 140 -2.09 1.05 13.62
CA MET A 140 -1.57 0.35 12.45
C MET A 140 -2.21 0.88 11.18
N GLU A 141 -1.38 1.17 10.19
CA GLU A 141 -1.81 1.65 8.89
C GLU A 141 -1.48 0.59 7.83
N LEU A 142 -2.50 0.05 7.19
CA LEU A 142 -2.32 -1.01 6.20
C LEU A 142 -1.66 -0.50 4.92
N ALA A 143 -2.07 0.68 4.44
CA ALA A 143 -1.52 1.30 3.24
C ALA A 143 -1.59 2.83 3.34
N ASN A 144 -0.51 3.51 2.93
CA ASN A 144 -0.46 4.97 2.90
C ASN A 144 -0.72 5.49 1.49
N GLU A 145 -1.70 6.38 1.35
CA GLU A 145 -2.02 7.15 0.13
C GLU A 145 -2.18 6.32 -1.16
N ASN A 146 -2.50 5.05 -1.05
CA ASN A 146 -2.66 4.11 -2.17
C ASN A 146 -4.14 3.89 -2.51
N SER A 147 -4.95 4.95 -2.56
CA SER A 147 -6.34 4.81 -2.96
C SER A 147 -6.50 4.86 -4.48
N ILE A 148 -7.46 4.11 -4.99
CA ILE A 148 -7.88 4.18 -6.41
C ILE A 148 -8.32 5.60 -6.74
N VAL A 149 -9.07 6.25 -5.86
CA VAL A 149 -9.55 7.62 -6.02
C VAL A 149 -8.41 8.62 -6.20
N HIS A 150 -7.32 8.46 -5.43
CA HIS A 150 -6.15 9.32 -5.58
C HIS A 150 -5.48 9.13 -6.96
N SER A 151 -5.32 7.87 -7.38
CA SER A 151 -4.76 7.53 -8.69
C SER A 151 -5.62 8.07 -9.84
N TRP A 152 -6.93 8.12 -9.63
CA TRP A 152 -7.89 8.65 -10.57
C TRP A 152 -7.76 10.14 -10.82
N PHE A 153 -7.71 10.93 -9.76
CA PHE A 153 -7.66 12.39 -9.86
C PHE A 153 -6.24 12.96 -10.04
N SER A 154 -5.22 12.13 -9.91
CA SER A 154 -3.83 12.59 -10.05
C SER A 154 -3.45 12.83 -11.51
N PRO A 155 -2.98 14.03 -11.88
CA PRO A 155 -2.49 14.28 -13.23
C PRO A 155 -1.29 13.39 -13.62
N LYS A 156 -0.54 12.92 -12.63
CA LYS A 156 0.69 12.13 -12.81
C LYS A 156 0.45 10.62 -12.81
N HIS A 157 -0.64 10.16 -12.19
CA HIS A 157 -0.93 8.74 -11.97
C HIS A 157 -2.32 8.38 -12.47
N LYS A 158 -2.69 8.92 -13.63
CA LYS A 158 -4.01 8.66 -14.21
C LYS A 158 -4.25 7.17 -14.37
N PHE A 159 -5.40 6.72 -13.93
CA PHE A 159 -5.90 5.38 -14.21
C PHE A 159 -5.82 5.03 -15.70
N THR A 160 -6.08 6.02 -16.56
CA THR A 160 -5.96 5.90 -18.02
C THR A 160 -4.55 5.57 -18.50
N ALA A 161 -3.52 5.81 -17.69
CA ALA A 161 -2.13 5.47 -17.99
C ALA A 161 -1.72 4.09 -17.45
N LEU A 162 -2.64 3.37 -16.80
CA LEU A 162 -2.37 2.03 -16.33
C LEU A 162 -2.17 1.09 -17.53
N VAL A 163 -1.11 0.27 -17.46
CA VAL A 163 -0.76 -0.65 -18.55
C VAL A 163 -1.59 -1.92 -18.50
N GLU A 164 -1.75 -2.55 -19.65
CA GLU A 164 -2.37 -3.87 -19.73
C GLU A 164 -1.46 -4.97 -19.09
N PRO A 165 -2.07 -5.96 -18.42
CA PRO A 165 -3.51 -6.25 -18.35
C PRO A 165 -4.24 -5.52 -17.20
N TYR A 166 -3.56 -4.76 -16.35
CA TYR A 166 -4.11 -4.22 -15.10
C TYR A 166 -5.25 -3.22 -15.31
N LYS A 167 -5.19 -2.46 -16.41
CA LYS A 167 -6.29 -1.56 -16.77
C LYS A 167 -7.57 -2.37 -17.04
N SER A 168 -7.47 -3.40 -17.86
CA SER A 168 -8.61 -4.27 -18.17
C SER A 168 -9.14 -5.00 -16.94
N GLU A 169 -8.28 -5.49 -16.07
CA GLU A 169 -8.68 -6.14 -14.81
C GLU A 169 -9.52 -5.21 -13.92
N ILE A 170 -9.10 -3.97 -13.74
CA ILE A 170 -9.84 -3.02 -12.91
C ILE A 170 -11.18 -2.65 -13.55
N ILE A 171 -11.20 -2.46 -14.87
CA ILE A 171 -12.43 -2.21 -15.62
C ILE A 171 -13.42 -3.38 -15.44
N GLU A 172 -12.95 -4.60 -15.53
CA GLU A 172 -13.78 -5.80 -15.34
C GLU A 172 -14.37 -5.86 -13.94
N ILE A 173 -13.55 -5.70 -12.90
CA ILE A 173 -13.99 -5.69 -11.49
C ILE A 173 -15.05 -4.59 -11.27
N TRP A 174 -14.82 -3.41 -11.82
CA TRP A 174 -15.77 -2.31 -11.72
C TRP A 174 -17.09 -2.59 -12.44
N ASN A 175 -17.00 -3.16 -13.64
CA ASN A 175 -18.18 -3.47 -14.44
C ASN A 175 -19.01 -4.59 -13.80
N ASP A 176 -18.38 -5.59 -13.24
CA ASP A 176 -19.05 -6.64 -12.49
C ASP A 176 -19.78 -6.08 -11.28
N TRP A 177 -19.12 -5.20 -10.50
CA TRP A 177 -19.75 -4.53 -9.38
C TRP A 177 -20.96 -3.65 -9.80
N LEU A 178 -20.83 -2.90 -10.89
CA LEU A 178 -21.94 -2.10 -11.42
C LEU A 178 -23.10 -2.98 -11.86
N PHE A 179 -22.80 -4.07 -12.56
CA PHE A 179 -23.81 -5.01 -13.00
C PHE A 179 -24.53 -5.68 -11.82
N ASP A 180 -23.79 -6.12 -10.84
CA ASP A 180 -24.34 -6.75 -9.64
C ASP A 180 -25.22 -5.77 -8.84
N LYS A 181 -24.83 -4.48 -8.81
CA LYS A 181 -25.54 -3.45 -8.06
C LYS A 181 -26.79 -2.93 -8.76
N TYR A 182 -26.74 -2.73 -10.07
CA TYR A 182 -27.78 -2.04 -10.83
C TYR A 182 -28.53 -2.93 -11.82
N GLY A 183 -28.01 -4.08 -12.16
CA GLY A 183 -28.60 -5.05 -13.08
C GLY A 183 -28.53 -4.64 -14.55
N ASP A 184 -28.84 -3.40 -14.86
CA ASP A 184 -28.87 -2.86 -16.22
C ASP A 184 -28.50 -1.38 -16.28
N MET A 185 -28.29 -0.88 -17.50
CA MET A 185 -27.85 0.49 -17.77
C MET A 185 -28.94 1.53 -17.47
N GLU A 186 -30.19 1.19 -17.61
CA GLU A 186 -31.31 2.12 -17.36
C GLU A 186 -31.44 2.39 -15.87
N THR A 187 -31.36 1.33 -15.07
CA THR A 187 -31.31 1.42 -13.61
C THR A 187 -30.11 2.23 -13.13
N LEU A 188 -28.93 1.98 -13.70
CA LEU A 188 -27.72 2.74 -13.40
C LEU A 188 -27.88 4.23 -13.70
N ARG A 189 -28.37 4.59 -14.88
CA ARG A 189 -28.61 6.00 -15.28
C ARG A 189 -29.65 6.68 -14.39
N THR A 190 -30.69 5.96 -14.04
CA THR A 190 -31.71 6.47 -13.11
C THR A 190 -31.13 6.77 -11.75
N ALA A 191 -30.28 5.87 -11.22
CA ALA A 191 -29.65 6.02 -9.92
C ALA A 191 -28.61 7.17 -9.88
N TRP A 192 -27.86 7.37 -10.95
CA TRP A 192 -26.81 8.38 -11.01
C TRP A 192 -27.33 9.76 -11.44
N GLY A 193 -28.52 9.82 -12.03
CA GLY A 193 -29.22 11.07 -12.39
C GLY A 193 -28.75 11.72 -13.68
N LYS A 194 -29.43 12.83 -14.01
CA LYS A 194 -29.10 13.65 -15.19
C LYS A 194 -27.75 14.35 -15.01
N GLY A 195 -26.86 14.23 -15.93
CA GLY A 195 -25.49 14.78 -15.88
C GLY A 195 -24.44 13.71 -15.99
N THR A 196 -24.75 12.48 -15.61
CA THR A 196 -23.90 11.32 -15.87
C THR A 196 -23.79 11.07 -17.38
N GLU A 197 -24.82 11.42 -18.13
CA GLU A 197 -24.83 11.29 -19.59
C GLU A 197 -23.93 12.29 -20.32
N ALA A 198 -23.68 13.47 -19.74
CA ALA A 198 -22.76 14.44 -20.33
C ALA A 198 -21.29 13.97 -20.29
N ASN A 199 -20.97 13.14 -19.32
CA ASN A 199 -19.64 12.52 -19.16
C ASN A 199 -19.64 11.03 -19.51
N ALA A 200 -20.76 10.51 -20.02
CA ALA A 200 -20.94 9.09 -20.29
C ALA A 200 -19.97 8.55 -21.36
N ASP A 201 -19.57 9.41 -22.30
CA ASP A 201 -18.57 9.06 -23.32
C ASP A 201 -17.14 8.93 -22.73
N GLU A 202 -16.88 9.59 -21.59
CA GLU A 202 -15.60 9.48 -20.87
C GLU A 202 -15.62 8.44 -19.76
N ILE A 203 -16.77 8.25 -19.11
CA ILE A 203 -16.91 7.42 -17.91
C ILE A 203 -17.59 6.09 -18.22
N LEU A 204 -18.58 6.11 -19.09
CA LEU A 204 -19.37 4.96 -19.51
C LEU A 204 -19.22 4.77 -21.01
N PRO A 205 -18.48 3.83 -21.48
CA PRO A 205 -18.48 3.56 -22.89
C PRO A 205 -19.84 3.04 -23.30
N LYS A 206 -20.19 3.46 -24.47
CA LYS A 206 -21.38 3.14 -25.24
C LYS A 206 -22.13 1.93 -24.71
N SER A 207 -23.43 2.04 -24.56
CA SER A 207 -24.33 1.03 -23.96
C SER A 207 -24.13 -0.42 -24.38
N LYS A 208 -23.54 -0.66 -25.57
CA LYS A 208 -23.16 -2.00 -26.03
C LYS A 208 -22.07 -2.67 -25.18
N ASN A 209 -21.26 -1.89 -24.48
CA ASN A 209 -20.18 -2.41 -23.66
C ASN A 209 -20.67 -2.84 -22.29
N PHE A 210 -21.71 -2.18 -21.77
CA PHE A 210 -22.36 -2.63 -20.54
C PHE A 210 -22.97 -4.04 -20.69
N LYS A 211 -23.58 -4.31 -21.86
CA LYS A 211 -24.05 -5.67 -22.15
C LYS A 211 -22.94 -6.73 -22.19
N LYS A 212 -21.71 -6.30 -22.37
CA LYS A 212 -20.50 -7.15 -22.33
C LYS A 212 -19.75 -7.02 -21.00
N LYS A 213 -20.35 -6.39 -19.99
CA LYS A 213 -19.68 -6.01 -18.73
C LYS A 213 -18.42 -5.15 -18.96
N ASN A 214 -18.41 -4.35 -19.99
CA ASN A 214 -17.32 -3.47 -20.37
C ASN A 214 -17.76 -2.03 -20.27
N ILE A 215 -17.63 -1.43 -19.13
CA ILE A 215 -17.76 0.00 -18.96
C ILE A 215 -16.33 0.55 -18.86
N ASP A 216 -15.96 1.33 -19.84
CA ASP A 216 -14.71 2.07 -19.85
C ASP A 216 -14.90 3.38 -19.07
N TRP A 217 -13.92 3.88 -18.44
CA TRP A 217 -14.00 5.09 -17.63
C TRP A 217 -13.74 6.36 -18.43
#